data_4ae9cc229a812294e5c591c1a90200fc
#
_entry.id   4ae9cc229a812294e5c591c1a90200fc
#
_cell.length_a   1.000
_cell.length_b   1.000
_cell.length_c   1.000
_cell.angle_alpha   90.00
_cell.angle_beta   90.00
_cell.angle_gamma   90.00
#
_symmetry.space_group_name_H-M   'P 1'
#
loop_
_entity.id
_entity.type
_entity.pdbx_description
1 polymer ?
#
loop_
_entity_poly.entity_id
_entity_poly.type
_entity_poly.pdbx_seq_one_letter_code
_entity_poly.pdbx_strand_id
1 'polypeptide(L)'
;MRAIKTKKPFGLTICLLLTLSIFAGACKSYAIDWQELKGEHFILYYSESKDKDIAKDILDRAEVYYQRIALELGYPRYSEFWTWDKRVKIYIYPDRNSFLKATDQPSWSHGMADYKAKQIASFIGSEDFQESILPHEMAHLIFRDFVGFQGEVPLWLDEGVAQWSEEKKRHEMKAMVGGLSRTDSLLSLEDLMKLDIRLIRTDKGVYIRRIHTTKGGEGVLLVSGEQLIKTYYLEAVSVVGFLIEKYGSDGFATFCRQLRDGKSLEEALRFAYPSHVSSLKELEERWRDYLEKGD
;
A
#
# COMPACT_ATOMS: atom_id res chain seq x y z
N MET A 1 50.57 52.23 36.66
CA MET A 1 51.52 52.86 35.73
C MET A 1 50.97 52.91 34.34
N ARG A 2 50.73 54.10 33.88
CA ARG A 2 50.55 54.70 32.55
C ARG A 2 50.20 53.84 31.35
N ALA A 3 49.03 54.21 30.84
CA ALA A 3 48.44 53.88 29.51
C ALA A 3 49.26 54.54 28.40
N ILE A 4 49.43 53.86 27.28
CA ILE A 4 49.80 54.45 25.99
C ILE A 4 48.67 54.20 25.00
N LYS A 5 48.06 55.33 24.55
CA LYS A 5 47.12 55.42 23.44
C LYS A 5 47.90 55.43 22.14
N THR A 6 47.59 54.59 21.16
CA THR A 6 48.01 54.78 19.79
C THR A 6 46.78 54.90 18.87
N LYS A 7 46.81 55.88 17.99
CA LYS A 7 45.80 56.41 17.07
C LYS A 7 45.57 55.43 15.90
N LYS A 8 44.29 55.36 15.49
CA LYS A 8 43.86 54.75 14.23
C LYS A 8 44.30 55.57 13.00
N PRO A 9 44.67 54.93 11.89
CA PRO A 9 44.62 55.59 10.59
C PRO A 9 43.26 55.36 9.90
N PHE A 10 42.84 56.45 9.29
CA PHE A 10 41.67 56.59 8.44
C PHE A 10 41.91 55.79 7.14
N GLY A 11 41.18 54.70 6.92
CA GLY A 11 41.20 53.96 5.67
C GLY A 11 39.88 54.15 4.89
N LEU A 12 40.07 54.68 3.71
CA LEU A 12 39.06 55.00 2.69
C LEU A 12 38.38 53.70 2.22
N THR A 13 37.11 53.48 2.59
CA THR A 13 36.32 52.35 2.12
C THR A 13 35.71 52.68 0.77
N ILE A 14 36.27 52.13 -0.29
CA ILE A 14 35.68 52.13 -1.62
C ILE A 14 34.52 51.12 -1.60
N CYS A 15 33.28 51.65 -1.64
CA CYS A 15 32.07 50.86 -1.83
C CYS A 15 31.98 50.37 -3.29
N LEU A 16 32.39 49.14 -3.53
CA LEU A 16 32.13 48.45 -4.81
C LEU A 16 30.69 47.92 -4.82
N LEU A 17 29.79 48.65 -5.43
CA LEU A 17 28.42 48.20 -5.70
C LEU A 17 28.44 47.10 -6.76
N LEU A 18 28.53 45.85 -6.30
CA LEU A 18 28.23 44.69 -7.12
C LEU A 18 26.70 44.60 -7.27
N THR A 19 26.19 45.06 -8.41
CA THR A 19 24.83 44.80 -8.83
C THR A 19 24.66 43.32 -9.16
N LEU A 20 24.22 42.55 -8.15
CA LEU A 20 23.82 41.17 -8.33
C LEU A 20 22.49 41.19 -9.10
N SER A 21 22.56 41.03 -10.43
CA SER A 21 21.39 40.77 -11.27
C SER A 21 20.85 39.41 -10.89
N ILE A 22 19.90 39.39 -9.95
CA ILE A 22 19.08 38.20 -9.66
C ILE A 22 18.24 37.97 -10.90
N PHE A 23 18.68 37.08 -11.78
CA PHE A 23 17.81 36.43 -12.73
C PHE A 23 16.83 35.59 -11.92
N ALA A 24 15.76 36.20 -11.46
CA ALA A 24 14.55 35.50 -11.05
C ALA A 24 13.95 34.84 -12.29
N GLY A 25 14.52 33.70 -12.68
CA GLY A 25 13.85 32.77 -13.55
C GLY A 25 12.55 32.37 -12.85
N ALA A 26 11.46 33.05 -13.19
CA ALA A 26 10.13 32.64 -12.78
C ALA A 26 9.93 31.21 -13.29
N CYS A 27 10.20 30.24 -12.44
CA CYS A 27 9.73 28.88 -12.64
C CYS A 27 8.23 28.99 -12.67
N LYS A 28 7.63 29.11 -13.89
CA LYS A 28 6.20 29.01 -14.07
C LYS A 28 5.84 27.61 -13.62
N SER A 29 5.44 27.48 -12.37
CA SER A 29 4.65 26.35 -11.92
C SER A 29 3.37 26.43 -12.76
N TYR A 30 3.29 25.64 -13.82
CA TYR A 30 2.05 25.49 -14.55
C TYR A 30 1.11 24.74 -13.58
N ALA A 31 0.19 25.50 -12.98
CA ALA A 31 -0.94 24.89 -12.30
C ALA A 31 -1.69 24.06 -13.33
N ILE A 32 -1.89 22.77 -13.05
CA ILE A 32 -2.69 21.91 -13.92
C ILE A 32 -4.13 22.40 -13.87
N ASP A 33 -4.73 22.67 -15.03
CA ASP A 33 -6.15 23.00 -15.13
C ASP A 33 -6.96 21.69 -15.10
N TRP A 34 -7.49 21.38 -13.93
CA TRP A 34 -8.21 20.15 -13.68
C TRP A 34 -9.65 20.22 -14.17
N GLN A 35 -10.01 19.28 -15.06
CA GLN A 35 -11.40 18.95 -15.36
C GLN A 35 -11.86 17.84 -14.42
N GLU A 36 -13.17 17.78 -14.11
CA GLU A 36 -13.70 16.79 -13.19
C GLU A 36 -14.82 15.95 -13.80
N LEU A 37 -14.84 14.67 -13.42
CA LEU A 37 -15.96 13.74 -13.61
C LEU A 37 -16.44 13.29 -12.24
N LYS A 38 -17.76 13.30 -12.03
CA LYS A 38 -18.39 12.94 -10.76
C LYS A 38 -19.10 11.61 -10.89
N GLY A 39 -18.67 10.65 -10.08
CA GLY A 39 -19.36 9.39 -9.82
C GLY A 39 -20.15 9.45 -8.53
N GLU A 40 -20.63 8.31 -8.08
CA GLU A 40 -21.37 8.16 -6.82
C GLU A 40 -20.42 8.27 -5.62
N HIS A 41 -19.30 7.55 -5.65
CA HIS A 41 -18.32 7.45 -4.56
C HIS A 41 -16.99 8.14 -4.86
N PHE A 42 -16.78 8.56 -6.12
CA PHE A 42 -15.53 9.16 -6.57
C PHE A 42 -15.74 10.50 -7.29
N ILE A 43 -14.69 11.34 -7.23
CA ILE A 43 -14.52 12.48 -8.12
C ILE A 43 -13.19 12.27 -8.82
N LEU A 44 -13.19 12.13 -10.15
CA LEU A 44 -12.00 11.96 -10.92
C LEU A 44 -11.57 13.27 -11.56
N TYR A 45 -10.31 13.65 -11.41
CA TYR A 45 -9.67 14.81 -11.98
C TYR A 45 -8.68 14.40 -13.08
N TYR A 46 -8.78 15.06 -14.24
CA TYR A 46 -7.89 14.88 -15.38
C TYR A 46 -7.62 16.24 -16.04
N SER A 47 -6.57 16.36 -16.87
CA SER A 47 -6.13 17.69 -17.33
C SER A 47 -6.51 17.99 -18.78
N GLU A 48 -6.46 17.03 -19.70
CA GLU A 48 -6.65 17.29 -21.12
C GLU A 48 -7.95 16.70 -21.65
N SER A 49 -8.71 17.49 -22.42
CA SER A 49 -10.02 17.06 -22.95
C SER A 49 -9.96 15.79 -23.82
N LYS A 50 -8.80 15.51 -24.45
CA LYS A 50 -8.58 14.26 -25.20
C LYS A 50 -8.59 13.02 -24.31
N ASP A 51 -8.31 13.17 -23.00
CA ASP A 51 -8.21 12.06 -22.05
C ASP A 51 -9.55 11.75 -21.36
N LYS A 52 -10.63 12.46 -21.75
CA LYS A 52 -11.95 12.34 -21.12
C LYS A 52 -12.50 10.91 -21.16
N ASP A 53 -12.32 10.20 -22.27
CA ASP A 53 -12.86 8.85 -22.41
C ASP A 53 -12.09 7.86 -21.51
N ILE A 54 -10.77 8.02 -21.42
CA ILE A 54 -9.92 7.24 -20.50
C ILE A 54 -10.31 7.55 -19.06
N ALA A 55 -10.48 8.82 -18.71
CA ALA A 55 -10.90 9.25 -17.39
C ALA A 55 -12.27 8.67 -17.01
N LYS A 56 -13.21 8.64 -17.96
CA LYS A 56 -14.52 8.02 -17.76
C LYS A 56 -14.42 6.51 -17.52
N ASP A 57 -13.63 5.78 -18.31
CA ASP A 57 -13.42 4.34 -18.09
C ASP A 57 -12.81 4.04 -16.71
N ILE A 58 -11.83 4.85 -16.29
CA ILE A 58 -11.24 4.73 -14.95
C ILE A 58 -12.31 4.96 -13.85
N LEU A 59 -13.16 5.97 -13.99
CA LEU A 59 -14.22 6.27 -13.03
C LEU A 59 -15.24 5.13 -12.95
N ASP A 60 -15.70 4.63 -14.10
CA ASP A 60 -16.67 3.54 -14.18
C ASP A 60 -16.10 2.26 -13.53
N ARG A 61 -14.82 1.95 -13.77
CA ARG A 61 -14.13 0.82 -13.12
C ARG A 61 -13.95 1.03 -11.61
N ALA A 62 -13.65 2.26 -11.18
CA ALA A 62 -13.51 2.58 -9.76
C ALA A 62 -14.80 2.27 -8.99
N GLU A 63 -15.97 2.61 -9.53
CA GLU A 63 -17.27 2.29 -8.91
C GLU A 63 -17.50 0.77 -8.83
N VAL A 64 -17.13 0.02 -9.86
CA VAL A 64 -17.24 -1.45 -9.86
C VAL A 64 -16.28 -2.07 -8.84
N TYR A 65 -15.04 -1.62 -8.78
CA TYR A 65 -14.07 -2.13 -7.81
C TYR A 65 -14.45 -1.81 -6.37
N TYR A 66 -14.96 -0.61 -6.15
CA TYR A 66 -15.44 -0.20 -4.83
C TYR A 66 -16.49 -1.16 -4.27
N GLN A 67 -17.52 -1.44 -5.05
CA GLN A 67 -18.58 -2.40 -4.67
C GLN A 67 -18.00 -3.78 -4.42
N ARG A 68 -17.21 -4.30 -5.36
CA ARG A 68 -16.62 -5.65 -5.27
C ARG A 68 -15.76 -5.79 -4.03
N ILE A 69 -14.77 -4.89 -3.84
CA ILE A 69 -13.82 -4.96 -2.73
C ILE A 69 -14.54 -4.85 -1.39
N ALA A 70 -15.49 -3.92 -1.27
CA ALA A 70 -16.26 -3.77 -0.04
C ALA A 70 -17.04 -5.04 0.33
N LEU A 71 -17.69 -5.69 -0.65
CA LEU A 71 -18.43 -6.94 -0.42
C LEU A 71 -17.50 -8.11 -0.09
N GLU A 72 -16.39 -8.26 -0.81
CA GLU A 72 -15.41 -9.31 -0.56
C GLU A 72 -14.78 -9.21 0.84
N LEU A 73 -14.63 -7.99 1.36
CA LEU A 73 -14.11 -7.74 2.71
C LEU A 73 -15.19 -7.80 3.80
N GLY A 74 -16.45 -8.10 3.46
CA GLY A 74 -17.55 -8.25 4.41
C GLY A 74 -18.20 -6.94 4.86
N TYR A 75 -18.26 -5.94 3.98
CA TYR A 75 -18.88 -4.63 4.24
C TYR A 75 -20.11 -4.39 3.35
N PRO A 76 -21.26 -5.03 3.63
CA PRO A 76 -22.46 -4.93 2.77
C PRO A 76 -23.09 -3.53 2.73
N ARG A 77 -22.78 -2.66 3.69
CA ARG A 77 -23.26 -1.25 3.72
C ARG A 77 -22.29 -0.27 3.07
N TYR A 78 -21.53 -0.71 2.09
CA TYR A 78 -20.53 0.14 1.42
C TYR A 78 -21.13 1.41 0.83
N SER A 79 -22.37 1.38 0.33
CA SER A 79 -23.06 2.54 -0.25
C SER A 79 -23.31 3.71 0.72
N GLU A 80 -23.14 3.51 2.02
CA GLU A 80 -23.26 4.56 3.03
C GLU A 80 -21.92 5.35 3.21
N PHE A 81 -20.83 4.84 2.66
CA PHE A 81 -19.51 5.47 2.73
C PHE A 81 -19.20 6.23 1.45
N TRP A 82 -18.25 7.14 1.51
CA TRP A 82 -17.71 7.92 0.39
C TRP A 82 -18.75 8.65 -0.48
N THR A 83 -19.82 9.09 0.14
CA THR A 83 -20.89 9.84 -0.54
C THR A 83 -20.73 11.34 -0.36
N TRP A 84 -21.29 12.13 -1.25
CA TRP A 84 -21.33 13.60 -1.22
C TRP A 84 -19.94 14.24 -1.14
N ASP A 85 -19.66 14.97 -0.07
CA ASP A 85 -18.39 15.63 0.23
C ASP A 85 -17.27 14.67 0.69
N LYS A 86 -17.64 13.44 1.06
CA LYS A 86 -16.70 12.38 1.49
C LYS A 86 -16.18 11.51 0.35
N ARG A 87 -16.58 11.81 -0.91
CA ARG A 87 -16.09 11.06 -2.07
C ARG A 87 -14.56 11.03 -2.14
N VAL A 88 -14.03 9.90 -2.53
CA VAL A 88 -12.59 9.75 -2.78
C VAL A 88 -12.22 10.45 -4.08
N LYS A 89 -11.10 11.14 -4.10
CA LYS A 89 -10.60 11.85 -5.27
C LYS A 89 -9.60 11.00 -6.02
N ILE A 90 -9.75 10.90 -7.33
CA ILE A 90 -8.80 10.22 -8.20
C ILE A 90 -8.16 11.28 -9.11
N TYR A 91 -6.83 11.42 -9.04
CA TYR A 91 -6.08 12.36 -9.87
C TYR A 91 -5.31 11.61 -10.95
N ILE A 92 -5.62 11.87 -12.22
CA ILE A 92 -4.92 11.32 -13.36
C ILE A 92 -4.09 12.43 -14.01
N TYR A 93 -2.80 12.41 -13.72
CA TYR A 93 -1.85 13.38 -14.24
C TYR A 93 -1.62 13.16 -15.75
N PRO A 94 -1.28 14.22 -16.52
CA PRO A 94 -1.09 14.11 -17.98
C PRO A 94 0.07 13.19 -18.36
N ASP A 95 1.06 13.07 -17.50
CA ASP A 95 2.26 12.26 -17.69
C ASP A 95 2.93 11.87 -16.38
N ARG A 96 3.86 10.91 -16.47
CA ARG A 96 4.63 10.39 -15.33
C ARG A 96 5.43 11.47 -14.58
N ASN A 97 6.06 12.40 -15.32
CA ASN A 97 6.89 13.42 -14.68
C ASN A 97 6.06 14.36 -13.82
N SER A 98 4.89 14.76 -14.33
CA SER A 98 3.92 15.58 -13.61
C SER A 98 3.42 14.87 -12.33
N PHE A 99 3.12 13.57 -12.43
CA PHE A 99 2.74 12.73 -11.30
C PHE A 99 3.85 12.66 -10.24
N LEU A 100 5.06 12.25 -10.62
CA LEU A 100 6.18 12.11 -9.68
C LEU A 100 6.54 13.42 -8.98
N LYS A 101 6.51 14.53 -9.74
CA LYS A 101 6.79 15.86 -9.19
C LYS A 101 5.72 16.33 -8.19
N ALA A 102 4.46 16.02 -8.46
CA ALA A 102 3.35 16.46 -7.62
C ALA A 102 3.19 15.61 -6.35
N THR A 103 3.57 14.33 -6.40
CA THR A 103 3.33 13.35 -5.33
C THR A 103 4.58 13.00 -4.54
N ASP A 104 5.76 13.48 -4.96
CA ASP A 104 7.08 13.16 -4.37
C ASP A 104 7.34 11.63 -4.28
N GLN A 105 6.79 10.90 -5.24
CA GLN A 105 6.94 9.45 -5.31
C GLN A 105 8.27 9.05 -5.95
N PRO A 106 8.83 7.88 -5.61
CA PRO A 106 10.04 7.37 -6.25
C PRO A 106 9.80 7.07 -7.73
N SER A 107 10.89 7.12 -8.51
CA SER A 107 10.81 7.00 -9.99
C SER A 107 10.20 5.70 -10.50
N TRP A 108 10.08 4.68 -9.71
CA TRP A 108 9.44 3.41 -10.09
C TRP A 108 7.93 3.37 -9.79
N SER A 109 7.38 4.38 -9.08
CA SER A 109 5.95 4.41 -8.75
C SER A 109 5.07 4.63 -9.98
N HIS A 110 3.96 3.92 -10.03
CA HIS A 110 2.92 4.01 -11.06
C HIS A 110 1.58 4.52 -10.52
N GLY A 111 1.43 4.58 -9.20
CA GLY A 111 0.27 5.10 -8.51
C GLY A 111 0.54 5.23 -7.02
N MET A 112 -0.39 5.85 -6.31
CA MET A 112 -0.36 5.97 -4.85
C MET A 112 -1.73 6.27 -4.27
N ALA A 113 -1.94 5.93 -3.00
CA ALA A 113 -3.03 6.44 -2.20
C ALA A 113 -2.53 7.34 -1.05
N ASP A 114 -3.25 8.42 -0.80
CA ASP A 114 -3.12 9.23 0.43
C ASP A 114 -4.36 9.03 1.30
N TYR A 115 -4.19 8.35 2.42
CA TYR A 115 -5.29 8.01 3.33
C TYR A 115 -5.88 9.24 4.02
N LYS A 116 -5.05 10.24 4.33
CA LYS A 116 -5.49 11.46 5.04
C LYS A 116 -6.29 12.37 4.12
N ALA A 117 -5.81 12.53 2.88
CA ALA A 117 -6.48 13.31 1.87
C ALA A 117 -7.62 12.55 1.18
N LYS A 118 -7.74 11.24 1.38
CA LYS A 118 -8.66 10.33 0.69
C LYS A 118 -8.56 10.50 -0.82
N GLN A 119 -7.37 10.26 -1.34
CA GLN A 119 -7.10 10.40 -2.76
C GLN A 119 -6.21 9.28 -3.29
N ILE A 120 -6.45 8.94 -4.55
CA ILE A 120 -5.62 8.05 -5.36
C ILE A 120 -5.04 8.89 -6.49
N ALA A 121 -3.78 8.68 -6.83
CA ALA A 121 -3.15 9.40 -7.93
C ALA A 121 -2.39 8.45 -8.85
N SER A 122 -2.42 8.73 -10.16
CA SER A 122 -1.64 8.06 -11.20
C SER A 122 -1.50 9.00 -12.40
N PHE A 123 -1.12 8.48 -13.57
CA PHE A 123 -0.89 9.27 -14.79
C PHE A 123 -1.39 8.54 -16.04
N ILE A 124 -1.63 9.29 -17.11
CA ILE A 124 -2.01 8.75 -18.41
C ILE A 124 -0.88 7.86 -18.95
N GLY A 125 -1.24 6.66 -19.41
CA GLY A 125 -0.30 5.66 -19.90
C GLY A 125 0.43 4.87 -18.81
N SER A 126 0.00 4.98 -17.54
CA SER A 126 0.48 4.08 -16.48
C SER A 126 0.04 2.66 -16.78
N GLU A 127 1.02 1.78 -17.00
CA GLU A 127 0.77 0.36 -17.22
C GLU A 127 0.13 -0.27 -15.98
N ASP A 128 -0.80 -1.17 -16.21
CA ASP A 128 -1.54 -1.91 -15.16
C ASP A 128 -2.33 -1.04 -14.14
N PHE A 129 -2.40 0.30 -14.33
CA PHE A 129 -3.09 1.15 -13.38
C PHE A 129 -4.53 0.70 -13.15
N GLN A 130 -5.31 0.58 -14.21
CA GLN A 130 -6.73 0.28 -14.12
C GLN A 130 -7.02 -1.12 -13.57
N GLU A 131 -6.16 -2.08 -13.87
CA GLU A 131 -6.42 -3.49 -13.64
C GLU A 131 -5.81 -4.02 -12.32
N SER A 132 -4.78 -3.35 -11.83
CA SER A 132 -3.98 -3.79 -10.68
C SER A 132 -3.82 -2.68 -9.65
N ILE A 133 -3.23 -1.54 -10.02
CA ILE A 133 -2.87 -0.50 -9.06
C ILE A 133 -4.12 0.17 -8.48
N LEU A 134 -5.10 0.51 -9.32
CA LEU A 134 -6.34 1.15 -8.85
C LEU A 134 -7.10 0.31 -7.80
N PRO A 135 -7.40 -0.98 -8.02
CA PRO A 135 -8.04 -1.79 -6.99
C PRO A 135 -7.13 -2.01 -5.77
N HIS A 136 -5.81 -2.10 -5.92
CA HIS A 136 -4.85 -2.20 -4.82
C HIS A 136 -4.91 -0.97 -3.90
N GLU A 137 -4.71 0.22 -4.45
CA GLU A 137 -4.74 1.47 -3.70
C GLU A 137 -6.11 1.76 -3.09
N MET A 138 -7.17 1.42 -3.82
CA MET A 138 -8.55 1.53 -3.32
C MET A 138 -8.81 0.62 -2.13
N ALA A 139 -8.28 -0.60 -2.15
CA ALA A 139 -8.45 -1.56 -1.06
C ALA A 139 -7.84 -1.07 0.24
N HIS A 140 -6.67 -0.43 0.21
CA HIS A 140 -6.10 0.22 1.38
C HIS A 140 -7.04 1.28 1.98
N LEU A 141 -7.64 2.14 1.13
CA LEU A 141 -8.58 3.16 1.60
C LEU A 141 -9.86 2.54 2.19
N ILE A 142 -10.47 1.57 1.48
CA ILE A 142 -11.67 0.86 1.94
C ILE A 142 -11.39 0.17 3.27
N PHE A 143 -10.30 -0.60 3.34
CA PHE A 143 -9.97 -1.38 4.51
C PHE A 143 -9.80 -0.50 5.75
N ARG A 144 -9.05 0.60 5.63
CA ARG A 144 -8.84 1.54 6.74
C ARG A 144 -10.11 2.25 7.17
N ASP A 145 -10.90 2.75 6.22
CA ASP A 145 -12.13 3.48 6.53
C ASP A 145 -13.22 2.57 7.09
N PHE A 146 -13.42 1.40 6.50
CA PHE A 146 -14.57 0.54 6.84
C PHE A 146 -14.31 -0.27 8.11
N VAL A 147 -13.09 -0.71 8.34
CA VAL A 147 -12.71 -1.30 9.64
C VAL A 147 -12.69 -0.21 10.71
N GLY A 148 -12.24 1.01 10.35
CA GLY A 148 -12.16 2.15 11.25
C GLY A 148 -10.93 2.10 12.16
N PHE A 149 -9.79 1.63 11.68
CA PHE A 149 -8.54 1.69 12.42
C PHE A 149 -8.16 3.13 12.78
N GLN A 150 -7.90 3.39 14.05
CA GLN A 150 -7.44 4.68 14.54
C GLN A 150 -5.91 4.76 14.63
N GLY A 151 -5.23 3.63 14.63
CA GLY A 151 -3.78 3.48 14.71
C GLY A 151 -3.18 2.80 13.48
N GLU A 152 -2.03 2.18 13.68
CA GLU A 152 -1.39 1.39 12.64
C GLU A 152 -2.20 0.12 12.34
N VAL A 153 -2.39 -0.15 11.07
CA VAL A 153 -2.89 -1.43 10.58
C VAL A 153 -1.71 -2.40 10.54
N PRO A 154 -1.87 -3.66 10.97
CA PRO A 154 -0.81 -4.65 10.77
C PRO A 154 -0.41 -4.72 9.30
N LEU A 155 0.87 -4.52 9.01
CA LEU A 155 1.36 -4.35 7.63
C LEU A 155 1.02 -5.54 6.73
N TRP A 156 1.19 -6.77 7.24
CA TRP A 156 0.85 -7.99 6.49
C TRP A 156 -0.64 -8.05 6.09
N LEU A 157 -1.52 -7.52 6.97
CA LEU A 157 -2.96 -7.54 6.73
C LEU A 157 -3.37 -6.45 5.74
N ASP A 158 -2.83 -5.25 5.87
CA ASP A 158 -3.06 -4.13 4.96
C ASP A 158 -2.62 -4.47 3.53
N GLU A 159 -1.39 -4.95 3.38
CA GLU A 159 -0.82 -5.36 2.09
C GLU A 159 -1.50 -6.62 1.53
N GLY A 160 -1.83 -7.57 2.40
CA GLY A 160 -2.54 -8.78 2.00
C GLY A 160 -3.93 -8.49 1.43
N VAL A 161 -4.67 -7.55 2.03
CA VAL A 161 -5.98 -7.07 1.54
C VAL A 161 -5.82 -6.34 0.20
N ALA A 162 -4.81 -5.47 0.09
CA ALA A 162 -4.54 -4.74 -1.15
C ALA A 162 -4.20 -5.69 -2.31
N GLN A 163 -3.28 -6.63 -2.10
CA GLN A 163 -2.91 -7.64 -3.09
C GLN A 163 -4.09 -8.57 -3.44
N TRP A 164 -4.91 -8.94 -2.45
CA TRP A 164 -6.12 -9.74 -2.68
C TRP A 164 -7.08 -9.06 -3.64
N SER A 165 -7.16 -7.74 -3.61
CA SER A 165 -8.04 -6.93 -4.46
C SER A 165 -7.61 -6.87 -5.92
N GLU A 166 -6.37 -7.29 -6.25
CA GLU A 166 -5.85 -7.44 -7.61
C GLU A 166 -6.34 -8.76 -8.24
N GLU A 167 -7.63 -8.86 -8.53
CA GLU A 167 -8.32 -10.10 -8.94
C GLU A 167 -7.59 -10.86 -10.07
N LYS A 168 -7.12 -10.16 -11.08
CA LYS A 168 -6.43 -10.78 -12.22
C LYS A 168 -5.16 -11.52 -11.83
N LYS A 169 -4.48 -11.10 -10.77
CA LYS A 169 -3.25 -11.71 -10.30
C LYS A 169 -3.46 -12.83 -9.28
N ARG A 170 -4.67 -12.99 -8.74
CA ARG A 170 -4.95 -13.98 -7.66
C ARG A 170 -4.52 -15.40 -8.02
N HIS A 171 -4.85 -15.85 -9.23
CA HIS A 171 -4.52 -17.20 -9.67
C HIS A 171 -3.00 -17.43 -9.76
N GLU A 172 -2.28 -16.46 -10.31
CA GLU A 172 -0.81 -16.51 -10.39
C GLU A 172 -0.18 -16.51 -9.00
N MET A 173 -0.65 -15.63 -8.11
CA MET A 173 -0.17 -15.55 -6.73
C MET A 173 -0.41 -16.86 -5.96
N LYS A 174 -1.59 -17.49 -6.11
CA LYS A 174 -1.86 -18.81 -5.52
C LYS A 174 -0.87 -19.88 -6.01
N ALA A 175 -0.61 -19.92 -7.32
CA ALA A 175 0.35 -20.86 -7.88
C ALA A 175 1.78 -20.65 -7.36
N MET A 176 2.21 -19.39 -7.22
CA MET A 176 3.52 -19.02 -6.68
C MET A 176 3.66 -19.44 -5.20
N VAL A 177 2.66 -19.15 -4.36
CA VAL A 177 2.68 -19.54 -2.93
C VAL A 177 2.69 -21.05 -2.77
N GLY A 178 1.92 -21.79 -3.56
CA GLY A 178 1.97 -23.24 -3.61
C GLY A 178 3.36 -23.78 -4.00
N GLY A 179 4.08 -23.05 -4.87
CA GLY A 179 5.49 -23.34 -5.18
C GLY A 179 6.41 -23.18 -3.97
N LEU A 180 6.26 -22.07 -3.24
CA LEU A 180 7.03 -21.81 -2.01
C LEU A 180 6.74 -22.85 -0.92
N SER A 181 5.48 -23.27 -0.77
CA SER A 181 5.08 -24.33 0.17
C SER A 181 5.79 -25.65 -0.14
N ARG A 182 5.77 -26.10 -1.39
CA ARG A 182 6.43 -27.35 -1.81
C ARG A 182 7.94 -27.36 -1.63
N THR A 183 8.58 -26.21 -1.55
CA THR A 183 10.02 -26.05 -1.36
C THR A 183 10.43 -25.68 0.07
N ASP A 184 9.51 -25.76 1.02
CA ASP A 184 9.69 -25.31 2.41
C ASP A 184 10.23 -23.86 2.51
N SER A 185 9.86 -23.03 1.54
CA SER A 185 10.35 -21.65 1.42
C SER A 185 9.38 -20.61 1.98
N LEU A 186 8.33 -21.02 2.67
CA LEU A 186 7.40 -20.11 3.35
C LEU A 186 7.98 -19.57 4.66
N LEU A 187 7.67 -18.35 5.03
CA LEU A 187 7.86 -17.82 6.38
C LEU A 187 6.96 -18.59 7.37
N SER A 188 7.33 -18.60 8.65
CA SER A 188 6.32 -18.86 9.67
C SER A 188 5.35 -17.69 9.73
N LEU A 189 4.08 -17.91 10.08
CA LEU A 189 3.14 -16.80 10.24
C LEU A 189 3.61 -15.80 11.32
N GLU A 190 4.32 -16.27 12.32
CA GLU A 190 4.91 -15.41 13.34
C GLU A 190 5.96 -14.45 12.74
N ASP A 191 6.84 -14.95 11.88
CA ASP A 191 7.85 -14.14 11.20
C ASP A 191 7.19 -13.18 10.19
N LEU A 192 6.24 -13.66 9.39
CA LEU A 192 5.47 -12.84 8.46
C LEU A 192 4.84 -11.64 9.16
N MET A 193 4.18 -11.87 10.30
CA MET A 193 3.45 -10.83 11.02
C MET A 193 4.34 -9.84 11.77
N LYS A 194 5.58 -10.21 12.06
CA LYS A 194 6.58 -9.34 12.72
C LYS A 194 7.46 -8.58 11.73
N LEU A 195 7.52 -9.04 10.49
CA LEU A 195 8.43 -8.50 9.49
C LEU A 195 7.95 -7.12 9.02
N ASP A 196 8.78 -6.10 9.22
CA ASP A 196 8.59 -4.78 8.61
C ASP A 196 9.41 -4.67 7.31
N ILE A 197 8.76 -4.89 6.18
CA ILE A 197 9.41 -4.87 4.86
C ILE A 197 9.94 -3.49 4.48
N ARG A 198 9.47 -2.40 5.10
CA ARG A 198 9.96 -1.02 4.89
C ARG A 198 11.41 -0.84 5.35
N LEU A 199 11.87 -1.73 6.24
CA LEU A 199 13.25 -1.74 6.76
C LEU A 199 14.20 -2.62 5.93
N ILE A 200 13.67 -3.37 4.95
CA ILE A 200 14.45 -4.29 4.12
C ILE A 200 15.16 -3.52 3.00
N ARG A 201 16.46 -3.71 2.91
CA ARG A 201 17.28 -3.14 1.83
C ARG A 201 17.34 -4.10 0.65
N THR A 202 16.99 -3.62 -0.53
CA THR A 202 17.02 -4.40 -1.77
C THR A 202 18.38 -4.35 -2.47
N ASP A 203 19.15 -3.29 -2.23
CA ASP A 203 20.40 -3.01 -2.93
C ASP A 203 21.63 -3.79 -2.38
N LYS A 204 21.59 -4.23 -1.13
CA LYS A 204 22.74 -4.82 -0.43
C LYS A 204 22.33 -5.76 0.70
N GLY A 205 21.46 -6.71 0.50
CA GLY A 205 21.11 -7.56 1.62
C GLY A 205 21.04 -9.04 1.25
N VAL A 206 21.85 -9.85 1.92
CA VAL A 206 21.58 -11.26 2.05
C VAL A 206 21.01 -11.46 3.45
N TYR A 207 19.76 -11.88 3.52
CA TYR A 207 19.06 -12.13 4.77
C TYR A 207 19.12 -13.62 5.08
N ILE A 208 19.42 -13.93 6.33
CA ILE A 208 19.46 -15.30 6.83
C ILE A 208 18.07 -15.64 7.35
N ARG A 209 17.50 -16.68 6.79
CA ARG A 209 16.19 -17.17 7.16
C ARG A 209 16.31 -18.57 7.71
N ARG A 210 15.74 -18.82 8.89
CA ARG A 210 15.58 -20.18 9.41
C ARG A 210 14.35 -20.80 8.78
N ILE A 211 14.47 -22.04 8.35
CA ILE A 211 13.38 -22.83 7.81
C ILE A 211 13.24 -24.13 8.61
N HIS A 212 12.01 -24.52 8.87
CA HIS A 212 11.70 -25.84 9.39
C HIS A 212 11.25 -26.69 8.21
N THR A 213 11.99 -27.76 7.93
CA THR A 213 11.63 -28.64 6.83
C THR A 213 10.48 -29.56 7.24
N THR A 214 9.64 -29.95 6.28
CA THR A 214 8.53 -30.91 6.47
C THR A 214 8.99 -32.26 7.07
N LYS A 215 10.28 -32.56 7.01
CA LYS A 215 10.91 -33.77 7.63
C LYS A 215 11.40 -33.54 9.05
N GLY A 216 11.07 -32.40 9.67
CA GLY A 216 11.44 -32.05 11.04
C GLY A 216 12.89 -31.59 11.21
N GLY A 217 13.60 -31.28 10.11
CA GLY A 217 14.93 -30.67 10.16
C GLY A 217 14.87 -29.15 10.24
N GLU A 218 15.90 -28.54 10.83
CA GLU A 218 16.15 -27.12 10.73
C GLU A 218 17.14 -26.83 9.61
N GLY A 219 16.88 -25.77 8.86
CA GLY A 219 17.74 -25.31 7.78
C GLY A 219 17.91 -23.79 7.81
N VAL A 220 18.83 -23.32 6.97
CA VAL A 220 19.07 -21.89 6.76
C VAL A 220 18.96 -21.60 5.28
N LEU A 221 18.10 -20.64 4.93
CA LEU A 221 17.97 -20.12 3.58
C LEU A 221 18.60 -18.71 3.52
N LEU A 222 19.44 -18.49 2.53
CA LEU A 222 19.96 -17.17 2.20
C LEU A 222 19.08 -16.57 1.11
N VAL A 223 18.48 -15.42 1.38
CA VAL A 223 17.58 -14.73 0.45
C VAL A 223 18.00 -13.28 0.23
N SER A 224 17.81 -12.77 -0.97
CA SER A 224 17.97 -11.34 -1.21
C SER A 224 16.81 -10.54 -0.57
N GLY A 225 17.02 -9.24 -0.34
CA GLY A 225 15.95 -8.37 0.15
C GLY A 225 14.74 -8.35 -0.78
N GLU A 226 14.96 -8.36 -2.09
CA GLU A 226 13.90 -8.41 -3.10
C GLU A 226 13.09 -9.72 -3.00
N GLN A 227 13.76 -10.87 -2.89
CA GLN A 227 13.09 -12.15 -2.71
C GLN A 227 12.29 -12.21 -1.42
N LEU A 228 12.83 -11.66 -0.32
CA LEU A 228 12.15 -11.62 0.97
C LEU A 228 10.88 -10.76 0.91
N ILE A 229 10.95 -9.57 0.30
CA ILE A 229 9.79 -8.70 0.09
C ILE A 229 8.75 -9.39 -0.79
N LYS A 230 9.17 -10.00 -1.90
CA LYS A 230 8.26 -10.75 -2.78
C LYS A 230 7.56 -11.89 -2.04
N THR A 231 8.30 -12.66 -1.26
CA THR A 231 7.75 -13.76 -0.44
C THR A 231 6.73 -13.22 0.57
N TYR A 232 7.07 -12.13 1.25
CA TYR A 232 6.16 -11.48 2.19
C TYR A 232 4.81 -11.11 1.56
N TYR A 233 4.80 -10.44 0.40
CA TYR A 233 3.56 -10.06 -0.28
C TYR A 233 2.76 -11.29 -0.71
N LEU A 234 3.41 -12.31 -1.26
CA LEU A 234 2.75 -13.55 -1.68
C LEU A 234 2.11 -14.28 -0.50
N GLU A 235 2.79 -14.35 0.64
CA GLU A 235 2.25 -15.00 1.82
C GLU A 235 1.14 -14.16 2.47
N ALA A 236 1.30 -12.85 2.56
CA ALA A 236 0.28 -11.95 3.10
C ALA A 236 -1.06 -12.08 2.34
N VAL A 237 -1.02 -12.01 1.00
CA VAL A 237 -2.23 -12.18 0.19
C VAL A 237 -2.82 -13.59 0.32
N SER A 238 -1.97 -14.61 0.45
CA SER A 238 -2.43 -15.99 0.59
C SER A 238 -3.14 -16.23 1.93
N VAL A 239 -2.62 -15.68 3.03
CA VAL A 239 -3.28 -15.76 4.35
C VAL A 239 -4.62 -15.04 4.35
N VAL A 240 -4.69 -13.82 3.78
CA VAL A 240 -5.94 -13.06 3.64
C VAL A 240 -6.95 -13.84 2.78
N GLY A 241 -6.50 -14.35 1.63
CA GLY A 241 -7.34 -15.15 0.74
C GLY A 241 -7.87 -16.42 1.43
N PHE A 242 -7.01 -17.12 2.16
CA PHE A 242 -7.41 -18.30 2.96
C PHE A 242 -8.51 -17.95 3.98
N LEU A 243 -8.35 -16.86 4.74
CA LEU A 243 -9.34 -16.44 5.72
C LEU A 243 -10.69 -16.12 5.08
N ILE A 244 -10.69 -15.42 3.93
CA ILE A 244 -11.89 -15.03 3.21
C ILE A 244 -12.57 -16.25 2.54
N GLU A 245 -11.81 -17.06 1.80
CA GLU A 245 -12.35 -18.19 1.04
C GLU A 245 -12.83 -19.34 1.94
N LYS A 246 -12.11 -19.60 3.03
CA LYS A 246 -12.41 -20.73 3.90
C LYS A 246 -13.45 -20.42 4.97
N TYR A 247 -13.45 -19.19 5.48
CA TYR A 247 -14.30 -18.81 6.63
C TYR A 247 -15.29 -17.70 6.31
N GLY A 248 -15.28 -17.19 5.09
CA GLY A 248 -16.20 -16.18 4.60
C GLY A 248 -15.85 -14.75 4.99
N SER A 249 -16.34 -13.81 4.21
CA SER A 249 -16.10 -12.38 4.35
C SER A 249 -16.61 -11.81 5.68
N ASP A 250 -17.71 -12.29 6.21
CA ASP A 250 -18.25 -11.83 7.51
C ASP A 250 -17.34 -12.20 8.68
N GLY A 251 -16.76 -13.41 8.65
CA GLY A 251 -15.75 -13.85 9.60
C GLY A 251 -14.50 -12.99 9.51
N PHE A 252 -14.03 -12.70 8.30
CA PHE A 252 -12.90 -11.84 8.06
C PHE A 252 -13.12 -10.39 8.57
N ALA A 253 -14.28 -9.79 8.26
CA ALA A 253 -14.64 -8.47 8.77
C ALA A 253 -14.70 -8.45 10.31
N THR A 254 -15.20 -9.52 10.92
CA THR A 254 -15.24 -9.65 12.39
C THR A 254 -13.84 -9.75 12.97
N PHE A 255 -12.96 -10.55 12.39
CA PHE A 255 -11.55 -10.64 12.77
C PHE A 255 -10.85 -9.28 12.73
N CYS A 256 -11.01 -8.54 11.63
CA CYS A 256 -10.43 -7.21 11.48
C CYS A 256 -10.94 -6.21 12.53
N ARG A 257 -12.24 -6.25 12.86
CA ARG A 257 -12.82 -5.39 13.91
C ARG A 257 -12.24 -5.71 15.29
N GLN A 258 -12.00 -6.98 15.62
CA GLN A 258 -11.36 -7.34 16.89
C GLN A 258 -9.94 -6.79 17.00
N LEU A 259 -9.16 -6.84 15.90
CA LEU A 259 -7.82 -6.23 15.86
C LEU A 259 -7.89 -4.71 16.01
N ARG A 260 -8.83 -4.05 15.33
CA ARG A 260 -9.08 -2.60 15.50
C ARG A 260 -9.35 -2.24 16.95
N ASP A 261 -10.12 -3.08 17.65
CA ASP A 261 -10.52 -2.85 19.04
C ASP A 261 -9.40 -3.22 20.06
N GLY A 262 -8.18 -3.47 19.54
CA GLY A 262 -6.97 -3.70 20.36
C GLY A 262 -6.85 -5.11 20.93
N LYS A 263 -7.62 -6.06 20.41
CA LYS A 263 -7.46 -7.47 20.78
C LYS A 263 -6.17 -8.02 20.20
N SER A 264 -5.55 -8.95 20.94
CA SER A 264 -4.43 -9.72 20.40
C SER A 264 -4.89 -10.54 19.18
N LEU A 265 -3.94 -10.94 18.34
CA LEU A 265 -4.21 -11.78 17.18
C LEU A 265 -4.98 -13.05 17.55
N GLU A 266 -4.55 -13.73 18.61
CA GLU A 266 -5.21 -14.97 19.05
C GLU A 266 -6.60 -14.75 19.61
N GLU A 267 -6.83 -13.64 20.34
CA GLU A 267 -8.17 -13.28 20.79
C GLU A 267 -9.09 -12.98 19.62
N ALA A 268 -8.59 -12.26 18.61
CA ALA A 268 -9.34 -11.95 17.40
C ALA A 268 -9.67 -13.22 16.60
N LEU A 269 -8.72 -14.15 16.46
CA LEU A 269 -8.95 -15.43 15.80
C LEU A 269 -10.00 -16.27 16.54
N ARG A 270 -9.87 -16.42 17.85
CA ARG A 270 -10.86 -17.18 18.68
C ARG A 270 -12.24 -16.57 18.61
N PHE A 271 -12.35 -15.24 18.55
CA PHE A 271 -13.65 -14.58 18.47
C PHE A 271 -14.29 -14.73 17.10
N ALA A 272 -13.52 -14.52 16.03
CA ALA A 272 -14.04 -14.55 14.67
C ALA A 272 -14.26 -15.97 14.14
N TYR A 273 -13.45 -16.93 14.59
CA TYR A 273 -13.45 -18.32 14.09
C TYR A 273 -13.50 -19.35 15.21
N PRO A 274 -14.48 -19.27 16.16
CA PRO A 274 -14.44 -20.01 17.43
C PRO A 274 -14.40 -21.54 17.27
N SER A 275 -14.95 -22.06 16.18
CA SER A 275 -14.97 -23.51 15.89
C SER A 275 -13.84 -23.97 14.98
N HIS A 276 -12.95 -23.07 14.57
CA HIS A 276 -12.00 -23.35 13.50
C HIS A 276 -10.56 -23.03 13.85
N VAL A 277 -10.29 -21.90 14.52
CA VAL A 277 -8.93 -21.42 14.78
C VAL A 277 -8.85 -20.82 16.18
N SER A 278 -7.98 -21.37 17.03
CA SER A 278 -7.80 -20.92 18.42
C SER A 278 -6.43 -20.29 18.68
N SER A 279 -5.46 -20.48 17.81
CA SER A 279 -4.11 -19.99 17.97
C SER A 279 -3.44 -19.69 16.63
N LEU A 280 -2.34 -18.94 16.66
CA LEU A 280 -1.52 -18.66 15.48
C LEU A 280 -0.95 -19.96 14.87
N LYS A 281 -0.54 -20.89 15.72
CA LYS A 281 -0.04 -22.20 15.28
C LYS A 281 -1.10 -22.98 14.50
N GLU A 282 -2.32 -23.05 15.02
CA GLU A 282 -3.42 -23.73 14.33
C GLU A 282 -3.80 -23.03 13.02
N LEU A 283 -3.74 -21.68 12.98
CA LEU A 283 -3.92 -20.93 11.75
C LEU A 283 -2.88 -21.33 10.70
N GLU A 284 -1.61 -21.40 11.10
CA GLU A 284 -0.52 -21.77 10.20
C GLU A 284 -0.68 -23.20 9.68
N GLU A 285 -0.99 -24.16 10.53
CA GLU A 285 -1.23 -25.55 10.14
C GLU A 285 -2.37 -25.65 9.11
N ARG A 286 -3.49 -25.00 9.35
CA ARG A 286 -4.64 -25.00 8.42
C ARG A 286 -4.37 -24.26 7.12
N TRP A 287 -3.62 -23.18 7.17
CA TRP A 287 -3.22 -22.45 5.97
C TRP A 287 -2.27 -23.28 5.10
N ARG A 288 -1.30 -23.96 5.70
CA ARG A 288 -0.41 -24.88 4.98
C ARG A 288 -1.17 -26.04 4.35
N ASP A 289 -2.09 -26.63 5.07
CA ASP A 289 -2.99 -27.67 4.55
C ASP A 289 -3.82 -27.20 3.35
N TYR A 290 -4.31 -25.95 3.41
CA TYR A 290 -5.03 -25.32 2.30
C TYR A 290 -4.14 -25.15 1.05
N LEU A 291 -2.89 -24.74 1.23
CA LEU A 291 -1.94 -24.61 0.11
C LEU A 291 -1.58 -25.94 -0.54
N GLU A 292 -1.51 -27.03 0.24
CA GLU A 292 -1.20 -28.36 -0.27
C GLU A 292 -2.36 -28.97 -1.07
N LYS A 293 -3.59 -28.73 -0.65
CA LYS A 293 -4.79 -29.31 -1.28
C LYS A 293 -5.18 -28.58 -2.56
N GLY A 294 -4.75 -27.35 -2.74
CA GLY A 294 -5.03 -26.56 -3.94
C GLY A 294 -6.51 -26.13 -4.08
N ASP A 295 -7.27 -26.17 -2.97
CA ASP A 295 -8.71 -25.82 -2.93
C ASP A 295 -8.91 -24.30 -3.02
#